data_92a784cd175e3caa1072a636f5871645
#
_entry.id   92a784cd175e3caa1072a636f5871645
#
_cell.length_a   1.000
_cell.length_b   1.000
_cell.length_c   1.000
_cell.angle_alpha   90.00
_cell.angle_beta   90.00
_cell.angle_gamma   90.00
#
_symmetry.space_group_name_H-M   'P 1'
#
loop_
_entity.id
_entity.type
_entity.pdbx_description
1 polymer ?
#
loop_
_entity_poly.entity_id
_entity_poly.type
_entity_poly.pdbx_seq_one_letter_code
_entity_poly.pdbx_strand_id
1 'polypeptide(L)'
;LYQKVQRVDVYEGKKGLGLRFAANGCMDAELEYLKKASVKWAADIHNSYLDRKTSALALTTTISGTWAYPSPATNFTRKQAETLMKPVFKSILPKMGVNRHLPKAYRYAPLSHHGLAAPDYFTNQGVDHIITLVSHMVKNTYVGDLIEATLEIAALEIGMGENIFHLPYDVYSPLLTESWIKVPWQCCWENDIVLHGEYRLPQLARVQDRYLMDMVVHSKLLTNREKLIVNRCRLFLQVLTLADISTGDGTKVAHSYYTGVGEDSRSSRYSWPEQGQPSRAEWKIWIKCVDMIWAPEPRQTFTQPLGAWTNTSHHLWRWFHFDGCLYYRCSKNKYQCFRNSFIASRRSHCRLFFETNEYVTSIPTESERATVQAYSNICI
;
A
#
# COMPACT_ATOMS: atom_id res chain seq x y z
N LEU A 1 -27.75 35.66 -2.28
CA LEU A 1 -28.35 34.31 -2.36
C LEU A 1 -27.31 33.29 -1.90
N TYR A 2 -27.40 32.86 -0.63
CA TYR A 2 -26.53 31.76 -0.11
C TYR A 2 -27.11 30.44 -0.62
N GLN A 3 -26.49 29.80 -1.59
CA GLN A 3 -26.82 28.43 -1.93
C GLN A 3 -26.29 27.51 -0.82
N LYS A 4 -27.19 26.79 -0.17
CA LYS A 4 -26.86 25.80 0.85
C LYS A 4 -26.14 24.62 0.16
N VAL A 5 -24.84 24.44 0.42
CA VAL A 5 -24.10 23.31 -0.08
C VAL A 5 -24.70 22.04 0.53
N GLN A 6 -25.19 21.13 -0.32
CA GLN A 6 -25.74 19.86 0.12
C GLN A 6 -24.60 18.91 0.49
N ARG A 7 -24.61 18.45 1.72
CA ARG A 7 -23.69 17.39 2.15
C ARG A 7 -24.08 16.07 1.49
N VAL A 8 -23.15 15.40 0.87
CA VAL A 8 -23.28 14.09 0.23
C VAL A 8 -22.55 13.05 1.06
N ASP A 9 -23.10 11.84 1.14
CA ASP A 9 -22.43 10.72 1.77
C ASP A 9 -21.16 10.36 1.01
N VAL A 10 -20.11 9.91 1.73
CA VAL A 10 -18.80 9.54 1.15
C VAL A 10 -18.89 8.36 0.19
N TYR A 11 -19.93 7.53 0.31
CA TYR A 11 -20.20 6.37 -0.57
C TYR A 11 -21.08 6.72 -1.77
N GLU A 12 -21.70 7.90 -1.77
CA GLU A 12 -22.64 8.30 -2.82
C GLU A 12 -21.88 8.86 -4.04
N GLY A 13 -21.95 8.15 -5.17
CA GLY A 13 -21.35 8.62 -6.42
C GLY A 13 -22.09 9.78 -7.02
N LYS A 14 -21.42 10.91 -7.20
CA LYS A 14 -21.96 12.13 -7.89
C LYS A 14 -21.26 12.34 -9.21
N LYS A 15 -22.00 12.86 -10.18
CA LYS A 15 -21.46 13.22 -11.48
C LYS A 15 -20.65 14.52 -11.37
N GLY A 16 -19.37 14.45 -11.70
CA GLY A 16 -18.49 15.60 -11.86
C GLY A 16 -17.68 15.49 -13.15
N LEU A 17 -17.61 16.54 -13.95
CA LEU A 17 -16.83 16.57 -15.21
C LEU A 17 -17.08 15.37 -16.14
N GLY A 18 -18.30 14.83 -16.19
CA GLY A 18 -18.65 13.71 -17.05
C GLY A 18 -18.47 12.31 -16.44
N LEU A 19 -17.78 12.19 -15.34
CA LEU A 19 -17.52 10.96 -14.58
C LEU A 19 -18.35 10.94 -13.29
N ARG A 20 -18.76 9.75 -12.82
CA ARG A 20 -19.41 9.56 -11.52
C ARG A 20 -18.42 8.92 -10.57
N PHE A 21 -18.11 9.63 -9.50
CA PHE A 21 -17.18 9.15 -8.46
C PHE A 21 -17.74 9.43 -7.06
N ALA A 22 -17.40 8.60 -6.11
CA ALA A 22 -17.66 8.78 -4.70
C ALA A 22 -16.39 9.27 -3.98
N ALA A 23 -16.55 9.99 -2.88
CA ALA A 23 -15.41 10.54 -2.13
C ALA A 23 -14.45 9.46 -1.55
N ASN A 24 -14.95 8.23 -1.33
CA ASN A 24 -14.16 7.09 -0.91
C ASN A 24 -13.44 6.34 -2.06
N GLY A 25 -13.50 6.86 -3.29
CA GLY A 25 -12.90 6.22 -4.49
C GLY A 25 -13.72 5.08 -5.09
N CYS A 26 -14.94 4.79 -4.58
CA CYS A 26 -15.84 3.78 -5.15
C CYS A 26 -16.35 4.22 -6.51
N MET A 27 -16.21 3.36 -7.52
CA MET A 27 -16.62 3.61 -8.91
C MET A 27 -17.90 2.87 -9.31
N ASP A 28 -18.66 2.32 -8.38
CA ASP A 28 -19.87 1.54 -8.66
C ASP A 28 -20.93 2.34 -9.44
N ALA A 29 -21.08 3.62 -9.12
CA ALA A 29 -22.04 4.51 -9.80
C ALA A 29 -21.65 4.71 -11.28
N GLU A 30 -20.39 4.80 -11.61
CA GLU A 30 -19.90 4.90 -12.99
C GLU A 30 -20.02 3.55 -13.71
N LEU A 31 -19.67 2.47 -13.06
CA LEU A 31 -19.82 1.13 -13.59
C LEU A 31 -21.28 0.82 -13.98
N GLU A 32 -22.23 1.14 -13.10
CA GLU A 32 -23.66 0.94 -13.37
C GLU A 32 -24.17 1.83 -14.50
N TYR A 33 -23.70 3.07 -14.58
CA TYR A 33 -24.03 3.95 -15.70
C TYR A 33 -23.53 3.37 -17.03
N LEU A 34 -22.27 2.97 -17.12
CA LEU A 34 -21.68 2.41 -18.32
C LEU A 34 -22.32 1.07 -18.70
N LYS A 35 -22.69 0.21 -17.74
CA LYS A 35 -23.44 -1.02 -17.97
C LYS A 35 -24.79 -0.73 -18.62
N LYS A 36 -25.54 0.24 -18.09
CA LYS A 36 -26.85 0.65 -18.65
C LYS A 36 -26.68 1.18 -20.07
N ALA A 37 -25.66 2.00 -20.32
CA ALA A 37 -25.34 2.49 -21.66
C ALA A 37 -24.99 1.33 -22.62
N SER A 38 -24.16 0.39 -22.18
CA SER A 38 -23.77 -0.78 -22.99
C SER A 38 -24.95 -1.69 -23.33
N VAL A 39 -25.87 -1.91 -22.39
CA VAL A 39 -27.10 -2.68 -22.66
C VAL A 39 -28.00 -1.94 -23.64
N LYS A 40 -28.15 -0.61 -23.50
CA LYS A 40 -28.91 0.20 -24.44
C LYS A 40 -28.31 0.13 -25.85
N TRP A 41 -27.01 0.36 -26.01
CA TRP A 41 -26.33 0.25 -27.30
C TRP A 41 -26.48 -1.14 -27.91
N ALA A 42 -26.39 -2.19 -27.10
CA ALA A 42 -26.57 -3.56 -27.58
C ALA A 42 -27.98 -3.78 -28.15
N ALA A 43 -29.01 -3.23 -27.52
CA ALA A 43 -30.40 -3.28 -28.00
C ALA A 43 -30.58 -2.43 -29.28
N ASP A 44 -30.06 -1.21 -29.31
CA ASP A 44 -30.14 -0.30 -30.45
C ASP A 44 -29.44 -0.90 -31.67
N ILE A 45 -28.23 -1.48 -31.51
CA ILE A 45 -27.50 -2.16 -32.55
C ILE A 45 -28.25 -3.41 -33.05
N HIS A 46 -28.81 -4.21 -32.13
CA HIS A 46 -29.57 -5.42 -32.50
C HIS A 46 -30.74 -5.09 -33.40
N ASN A 47 -31.48 -4.04 -33.06
CA ASN A 47 -32.69 -3.61 -33.75
C ASN A 47 -32.44 -2.73 -34.99
N SER A 48 -31.19 -2.28 -35.20
CA SER A 48 -30.83 -1.40 -36.32
C SER A 48 -30.56 -2.14 -37.62
N TYR A 49 -30.58 -1.42 -38.72
CA TYR A 49 -30.16 -1.87 -40.06
C TYR A 49 -28.71 -1.47 -40.40
N LEU A 50 -27.83 -1.37 -39.41
CA LEU A 50 -26.43 -1.00 -39.61
C LEU A 50 -25.72 -2.02 -40.48
N ASP A 51 -25.01 -1.53 -41.49
CA ASP A 51 -24.12 -2.34 -42.33
C ASP A 51 -22.81 -2.67 -41.56
N ARG A 52 -21.97 -3.51 -42.14
CA ARG A 52 -20.71 -3.96 -41.52
C ARG A 52 -19.78 -2.82 -41.22
N LYS A 53 -19.62 -1.88 -42.16
CA LYS A 53 -18.69 -0.74 -42.01
C LYS A 53 -19.14 0.24 -40.94
N THR A 54 -20.43 0.58 -40.99
CA THR A 54 -21.02 1.47 -39.99
C THR A 54 -21.03 0.86 -38.59
N SER A 55 -21.24 -0.46 -38.48
CA SER A 55 -21.15 -1.17 -37.22
C SER A 55 -19.71 -1.12 -36.63
N ALA A 56 -18.70 -1.35 -37.47
CA ALA A 56 -17.30 -1.24 -37.07
C ALA A 56 -16.97 0.19 -36.64
N LEU A 57 -17.43 1.20 -37.37
CA LEU A 57 -17.23 2.59 -37.04
C LEU A 57 -17.92 2.95 -35.69
N ALA A 58 -19.15 2.50 -35.47
CA ALA A 58 -19.85 2.72 -34.20
C ALA A 58 -19.09 2.14 -32.99
N LEU A 59 -18.49 0.94 -33.15
CA LEU A 59 -17.64 0.34 -32.11
C LEU A 59 -16.39 1.17 -31.84
N THR A 60 -15.66 1.56 -32.88
CA THR A 60 -14.32 2.18 -32.74
C THR A 60 -14.37 3.65 -32.37
N THR A 61 -15.43 4.37 -32.68
CA THR A 61 -15.56 5.81 -32.40
C THR A 61 -16.47 6.07 -31.20
N THR A 62 -17.77 5.74 -31.32
CA THR A 62 -18.77 6.14 -30.33
C THR A 62 -18.66 5.33 -29.05
N ILE A 63 -18.67 4.00 -29.18
CA ILE A 63 -18.70 3.11 -28.01
C ILE A 63 -17.36 3.11 -27.30
N SER A 64 -16.28 2.87 -28.05
CA SER A 64 -14.95 2.88 -27.43
C SER A 64 -14.54 4.25 -26.92
N GLY A 65 -14.90 5.35 -27.59
CA GLY A 65 -14.67 6.71 -27.10
C GLY A 65 -15.38 6.98 -25.78
N THR A 66 -16.63 6.51 -25.63
CA THR A 66 -17.36 6.64 -24.36
C THR A 66 -16.74 5.81 -23.24
N TRP A 67 -16.22 4.62 -23.55
CA TRP A 67 -15.50 3.79 -22.58
C TRP A 67 -14.12 4.37 -22.24
N ALA A 68 -13.41 4.92 -23.22
CA ALA A 68 -12.07 5.48 -23.01
C ALA A 68 -12.08 6.76 -22.16
N TYR A 69 -13.14 7.56 -22.21
CA TYR A 69 -13.21 8.81 -21.48
C TYR A 69 -13.01 8.66 -19.96
N PRO A 70 -13.71 7.74 -19.25
CA PRO A 70 -13.53 7.54 -17.83
C PRO A 70 -12.33 6.63 -17.47
N SER A 71 -11.72 5.93 -18.43
CA SER A 71 -10.72 4.89 -18.16
C SER A 71 -9.52 5.37 -17.34
N PRO A 72 -8.96 6.59 -17.50
CA PRO A 72 -7.84 7.05 -16.69
C PRO A 72 -8.17 7.23 -15.19
N ALA A 73 -9.45 7.36 -14.84
CA ALA A 73 -9.90 7.63 -13.49
C ALA A 73 -10.63 6.45 -12.82
N THR A 74 -11.01 5.42 -13.60
CA THR A 74 -11.72 4.24 -13.07
C THR A 74 -10.76 3.17 -12.58
N ASN A 75 -11.22 2.31 -11.68
CA ASN A 75 -10.47 1.18 -11.13
C ASN A 75 -11.21 -0.16 -11.31
N PHE A 76 -11.85 -0.34 -12.47
CA PHE A 76 -12.62 -1.55 -12.72
C PHE A 76 -11.73 -2.78 -12.80
N THR A 77 -12.17 -3.83 -12.13
CA THR A 77 -11.56 -5.15 -12.25
C THR A 77 -11.79 -5.73 -13.65
N ARG A 78 -10.96 -6.68 -14.08
CA ARG A 78 -11.13 -7.40 -15.36
C ARG A 78 -12.54 -7.97 -15.51
N LYS A 79 -13.11 -8.56 -14.46
CA LYS A 79 -14.47 -9.11 -14.46
C LYS A 79 -15.54 -8.03 -14.68
N GLN A 80 -15.38 -6.86 -14.06
CA GLN A 80 -16.29 -5.73 -14.25
C GLN A 80 -16.20 -5.20 -15.68
N ALA A 81 -14.99 -5.01 -16.21
CA ALA A 81 -14.75 -4.61 -17.59
C ALA A 81 -15.36 -5.60 -18.61
N GLU A 82 -15.17 -6.90 -18.41
CA GLU A 82 -15.79 -7.92 -19.27
C GLU A 82 -17.32 -7.88 -19.22
N THR A 83 -17.90 -7.65 -18.03
CA THR A 83 -19.36 -7.53 -17.87
C THR A 83 -19.89 -6.31 -18.61
N LEU A 84 -19.13 -5.20 -18.61
CA LEU A 84 -19.43 -3.98 -19.34
C LEU A 84 -19.45 -4.20 -20.87
N MET A 85 -18.43 -4.86 -21.40
CA MET A 85 -18.24 -5.02 -22.86
C MET A 85 -19.10 -6.12 -23.48
N LYS A 86 -19.42 -7.16 -22.70
CA LYS A 86 -20.10 -8.38 -23.21
C LYS A 86 -21.40 -8.12 -23.98
N PRO A 87 -22.36 -7.27 -23.51
CA PRO A 87 -23.59 -7.01 -24.25
C PRO A 87 -23.34 -6.43 -25.64
N VAL A 88 -22.44 -5.46 -25.72
CA VAL A 88 -22.09 -4.78 -26.99
C VAL A 88 -21.48 -5.76 -27.97
N PHE A 89 -20.47 -6.54 -27.57
CA PHE A 89 -19.83 -7.51 -28.46
C PHE A 89 -20.80 -8.58 -28.94
N LYS A 90 -21.74 -9.01 -28.10
CA LYS A 90 -22.76 -10.00 -28.50
C LYS A 90 -23.64 -9.49 -29.63
N SER A 91 -23.93 -8.21 -29.71
CA SER A 91 -24.78 -7.59 -30.72
C SER A 91 -23.99 -7.10 -31.95
N ILE A 92 -22.81 -6.48 -31.74
CA ILE A 92 -22.10 -5.78 -32.78
C ILE A 92 -21.27 -6.72 -33.70
N LEU A 93 -20.65 -7.78 -33.14
CA LEU A 93 -19.83 -8.71 -33.92
C LEU A 93 -20.61 -9.38 -35.07
N PRO A 94 -21.86 -9.88 -34.85
CA PRO A 94 -22.66 -10.40 -35.97
C PRO A 94 -22.97 -9.34 -37.01
N LYS A 95 -23.24 -8.08 -36.63
CA LYS A 95 -23.48 -6.98 -37.59
C LYS A 95 -22.24 -6.66 -38.40
N MET A 96 -21.04 -6.81 -37.81
CA MET A 96 -19.75 -6.69 -38.51
C MET A 96 -19.46 -7.91 -39.42
N GLY A 97 -20.32 -8.93 -39.41
CA GLY A 97 -20.11 -10.17 -40.15
C GLY A 97 -19.13 -11.14 -39.51
N VAL A 98 -18.91 -10.99 -38.20
CA VAL A 98 -17.99 -11.81 -37.40
C VAL A 98 -18.80 -12.70 -36.48
N ASN A 99 -18.33 -13.92 -36.24
CA ASN A 99 -18.96 -14.81 -35.27
C ASN A 99 -18.90 -14.20 -33.85
N ARG A 100 -20.05 -14.15 -33.16
CA ARG A 100 -20.14 -13.65 -31.77
C ARG A 100 -19.27 -14.43 -30.75
N HIS A 101 -18.87 -15.65 -31.10
CA HIS A 101 -18.02 -16.51 -30.28
C HIS A 101 -16.55 -16.45 -30.69
N LEU A 102 -16.15 -15.44 -31.50
CA LEU A 102 -14.76 -15.24 -31.85
C LEU A 102 -13.85 -15.26 -30.62
N PRO A 103 -12.78 -16.07 -30.58
CA PRO A 103 -11.86 -16.12 -29.48
C PRO A 103 -11.30 -14.73 -29.10
N LYS A 104 -11.11 -14.46 -27.82
CA LYS A 104 -10.62 -13.17 -27.32
C LYS A 104 -9.29 -12.77 -27.97
N ALA A 105 -8.39 -13.73 -28.21
CA ALA A 105 -7.11 -13.47 -28.87
C ALA A 105 -7.28 -12.80 -30.25
N TYR A 106 -8.19 -13.30 -31.11
CA TYR A 106 -8.45 -12.67 -32.41
C TYR A 106 -9.25 -11.38 -32.29
N ARG A 107 -10.12 -11.27 -31.28
CA ARG A 107 -10.93 -10.06 -31.06
C ARG A 107 -10.07 -8.85 -30.74
N TYR A 108 -9.09 -9.02 -29.87
CA TYR A 108 -8.24 -7.93 -29.35
C TYR A 108 -6.89 -7.80 -30.08
N ALA A 109 -6.48 -8.82 -30.86
CA ALA A 109 -5.25 -8.75 -31.61
C ALA A 109 -5.25 -7.58 -32.60
N PRO A 110 -4.10 -6.93 -32.83
CA PRO A 110 -3.94 -5.86 -33.81
C PRO A 110 -4.30 -6.30 -35.25
N LEU A 111 -4.72 -5.36 -36.06
CA LEU A 111 -5.00 -5.61 -37.50
C LEU A 111 -3.80 -6.20 -38.25
N SER A 112 -2.58 -5.82 -37.88
CA SER A 112 -1.33 -6.37 -38.42
C SER A 112 -1.16 -7.88 -38.21
N HIS A 113 -1.85 -8.44 -37.21
CA HIS A 113 -1.89 -9.86 -36.89
C HIS A 113 -3.24 -10.51 -37.23
N HIS A 114 -3.95 -9.94 -38.20
CA HIS A 114 -5.26 -10.40 -38.64
C HIS A 114 -6.34 -10.43 -37.57
N GLY A 115 -6.16 -9.65 -36.49
CA GLY A 115 -7.15 -9.44 -35.44
C GLY A 115 -8.17 -8.37 -35.80
N LEU A 116 -9.15 -8.16 -34.93
CA LEU A 116 -10.17 -7.10 -35.08
C LEU A 116 -9.77 -5.76 -34.46
N ALA A 117 -8.70 -5.70 -33.69
CA ALA A 117 -8.28 -4.54 -32.88
C ALA A 117 -9.46 -3.96 -32.07
N ALA A 118 -10.38 -4.81 -31.60
CA ALA A 118 -11.49 -4.37 -30.78
C ALA A 118 -10.98 -3.80 -29.45
N PRO A 119 -11.63 -2.76 -28.90
CA PRO A 119 -11.18 -2.17 -27.63
C PRO A 119 -11.34 -3.19 -26.48
N ASP A 120 -10.29 -3.34 -25.68
CA ASP A 120 -10.36 -4.02 -24.39
C ASP A 120 -10.29 -2.97 -23.26
N TYR A 121 -11.41 -2.78 -22.58
CA TYR A 121 -11.50 -1.74 -21.55
C TYR A 121 -10.45 -1.90 -20.45
N PHE A 122 -10.24 -3.13 -19.98
CA PHE A 122 -9.30 -3.37 -18.87
C PHE A 122 -7.84 -3.07 -19.25
N THR A 123 -7.43 -3.49 -20.45
CA THR A 123 -6.09 -3.19 -20.97
C THR A 123 -5.91 -1.70 -21.23
N ASN A 124 -6.89 -1.04 -21.86
CA ASN A 124 -6.83 0.40 -22.09
C ASN A 124 -6.76 1.19 -20.77
N GLN A 125 -7.57 0.83 -19.78
CA GLN A 125 -7.53 1.40 -18.44
C GLN A 125 -6.12 1.28 -17.82
N GLY A 126 -5.51 0.10 -17.89
CA GLY A 126 -4.15 -0.11 -17.38
C GLY A 126 -3.11 0.77 -18.09
N VAL A 127 -3.18 0.85 -19.42
CA VAL A 127 -2.29 1.72 -20.22
C VAL A 127 -2.49 3.19 -19.87
N ASP A 128 -3.73 3.67 -19.79
CA ASP A 128 -4.04 5.06 -19.42
C ASP A 128 -3.52 5.41 -18.01
N HIS A 129 -3.62 4.48 -17.07
CA HIS A 129 -3.08 4.65 -15.72
C HIS A 129 -1.54 4.72 -15.73
N ILE A 130 -0.86 3.86 -16.49
CA ILE A 130 0.60 3.91 -16.61
C ILE A 130 1.04 5.23 -17.25
N ILE A 131 0.38 5.68 -18.32
CA ILE A 131 0.66 6.96 -18.96
C ILE A 131 0.46 8.11 -17.98
N THR A 132 -0.64 8.12 -17.23
CA THR A 132 -0.93 9.14 -16.21
C THR A 132 0.15 9.18 -15.15
N LEU A 133 0.50 8.00 -14.58
CA LEU A 133 1.53 7.87 -13.57
C LEU A 133 2.88 8.42 -14.05
N VAL A 134 3.40 7.90 -15.17
CA VAL A 134 4.70 8.31 -15.70
C VAL A 134 4.71 9.78 -16.08
N SER A 135 3.65 10.27 -16.75
CA SER A 135 3.59 11.67 -17.21
C SER A 135 3.60 12.68 -16.07
N HIS A 136 2.90 12.38 -14.97
CA HIS A 136 2.81 13.30 -13.84
C HIS A 136 4.03 13.24 -12.91
N MET A 137 4.60 12.06 -12.70
CA MET A 137 5.81 11.92 -11.89
C MET A 137 7.02 12.60 -12.57
N VAL A 138 7.20 12.39 -13.88
CA VAL A 138 8.30 13.03 -14.62
C VAL A 138 8.18 14.56 -14.66
N LYS A 139 6.97 15.09 -14.69
CA LYS A 139 6.73 16.55 -14.78
C LYS A 139 6.68 17.26 -13.43
N ASN A 140 6.84 16.55 -12.31
CA ASN A 140 6.73 17.10 -10.96
C ASN A 140 5.48 18.00 -10.79
N THR A 141 4.32 17.44 -11.11
CA THR A 141 3.03 18.13 -11.00
C THR A 141 2.39 17.88 -9.65
N TYR A 142 1.43 18.69 -9.22
CA TYR A 142 0.63 18.43 -8.01
C TYR A 142 -0.04 17.05 -8.04
N VAL A 143 -0.47 16.58 -9.23
CA VAL A 143 -1.00 15.21 -9.39
C VAL A 143 0.12 14.18 -9.18
N GLY A 144 1.34 14.46 -9.60
CA GLY A 144 2.53 13.65 -9.33
C GLY A 144 2.78 13.50 -7.82
N ASP A 145 2.71 14.60 -7.06
CA ASP A 145 2.85 14.57 -5.59
C ASP A 145 1.78 13.69 -4.93
N LEU A 146 0.54 13.75 -5.42
CA LEU A 146 -0.55 12.88 -4.93
C LEU A 146 -0.33 11.42 -5.30
N ILE A 147 0.19 11.13 -6.48
CA ILE A 147 0.55 9.76 -6.88
C ILE A 147 1.68 9.24 -5.99
N GLU A 148 2.72 10.03 -5.75
CA GLU A 148 3.83 9.65 -4.86
C GLU A 148 3.33 9.35 -3.44
N ALA A 149 2.48 10.21 -2.87
CA ALA A 149 1.84 9.96 -1.59
C ALA A 149 1.00 8.67 -1.58
N THR A 150 0.30 8.38 -2.69
CA THR A 150 -0.49 7.15 -2.83
C THR A 150 0.43 5.92 -2.89
N LEU A 151 1.56 6.01 -3.57
CA LEU A 151 2.58 4.94 -3.61
C LEU A 151 3.22 4.71 -2.24
N GLU A 152 3.50 5.77 -1.48
CA GLU A 152 3.98 5.67 -0.10
C GLU A 152 2.94 4.94 0.76
N ILE A 153 1.66 5.33 0.71
CA ILE A 153 0.58 4.66 1.44
C ILE A 153 0.45 3.20 1.03
N ALA A 154 0.53 2.90 -0.27
CA ALA A 154 0.47 1.52 -0.77
C ALA A 154 1.64 0.67 -0.25
N ALA A 155 2.86 1.20 -0.22
CA ALA A 155 4.02 0.54 0.37
C ALA A 155 3.84 0.28 1.87
N LEU A 156 3.26 1.24 2.60
CA LEU A 156 2.91 1.08 4.02
C LEU A 156 1.84 0.02 4.24
N GLU A 157 0.78 0.00 3.43
CA GLU A 157 -0.30 -1.00 3.52
C GLU A 157 0.22 -2.41 3.21
N ILE A 158 1.05 -2.57 2.19
CA ILE A 158 1.68 -3.84 1.82
C ILE A 158 2.72 -4.26 2.86
N GLY A 159 3.39 -3.31 3.48
CA GLY A 159 4.44 -3.53 4.47
C GLY A 159 5.81 -3.84 3.87
N MET A 160 6.11 -3.26 2.70
CA MET A 160 7.36 -3.44 1.97
C MET A 160 8.01 -2.09 1.67
N GLY A 161 9.34 -2.08 1.59
CA GLY A 161 10.13 -0.92 1.19
C GLY A 161 10.71 -1.05 -0.21
N GLU A 162 10.05 -1.81 -1.06
CA GLU A 162 10.38 -1.95 -2.47
C GLU A 162 9.31 -1.28 -3.33
N ASN A 163 9.71 -0.94 -4.55
CA ASN A 163 8.76 -0.43 -5.53
C ASN A 163 7.67 -1.48 -5.79
N ILE A 164 6.39 -1.13 -5.58
CA ILE A 164 5.28 -2.06 -5.69
C ILE A 164 5.19 -2.70 -7.09
N PHE A 165 5.63 -1.99 -8.14
CA PHE A 165 5.64 -2.52 -9.51
C PHE A 165 6.70 -3.62 -9.73
N HIS A 166 7.61 -3.84 -8.78
CA HIS A 166 8.56 -4.96 -8.78
C HIS A 166 8.06 -6.14 -7.95
N LEU A 167 7.04 -5.93 -7.11
CA LEU A 167 6.49 -6.98 -6.26
C LEU A 167 5.47 -7.85 -7.01
N PRO A 168 5.44 -9.17 -6.76
CA PRO A 168 4.43 -10.07 -7.32
C PRO A 168 3.00 -9.66 -6.94
N TYR A 169 2.20 -9.27 -7.94
CA TYR A 169 0.84 -8.80 -7.73
C TYR A 169 -0.03 -9.83 -6.98
N ASP A 170 0.02 -11.10 -7.39
CA ASP A 170 -0.80 -12.16 -6.81
C ASP A 170 -0.51 -12.41 -5.33
N VAL A 171 0.72 -12.12 -4.89
CA VAL A 171 1.17 -12.34 -3.51
C VAL A 171 0.79 -11.17 -2.61
N TYR A 172 1.02 -9.94 -3.06
CA TYR A 172 0.94 -8.76 -2.21
C TYR A 172 -0.34 -7.93 -2.41
N SER A 173 -1.02 -8.04 -3.56
CA SER A 173 -2.24 -7.26 -3.81
C SER A 173 -3.39 -7.49 -2.81
N PRO A 174 -3.53 -8.66 -2.16
CA PRO A 174 -4.56 -8.84 -1.13
C PRO A 174 -4.34 -7.96 0.11
N LEU A 175 -3.10 -7.50 0.35
CA LEU A 175 -2.76 -6.64 1.49
C LEU A 175 -3.12 -5.17 1.26
N LEU A 176 -3.27 -4.76 0.00
CA LEU A 176 -3.61 -3.40 -0.39
C LEU A 176 -5.13 -3.24 -0.48
N THR A 177 -5.67 -2.16 0.07
CA THR A 177 -7.08 -1.79 -0.11
C THR A 177 -7.38 -1.49 -1.58
N GLU A 178 -8.67 -1.55 -1.98
CA GLU A 178 -9.06 -1.22 -3.35
C GLU A 178 -8.72 0.24 -3.64
N SER A 179 -7.86 0.43 -4.64
CA SER A 179 -7.35 1.75 -5.01
C SER A 179 -7.00 1.81 -6.50
N TRP A 180 -6.88 3.04 -7.01
CA TRP A 180 -6.47 3.31 -8.38
C TRP A 180 -5.14 2.62 -8.74
N ILE A 181 -4.19 2.55 -7.80
CA ILE A 181 -2.84 2.02 -8.04
C ILE A 181 -2.81 0.50 -8.32
N LYS A 182 -3.82 -0.25 -7.88
CA LYS A 182 -3.90 -1.69 -8.16
C LYS A 182 -4.00 -1.99 -9.66
N VAL A 183 -4.66 -1.15 -10.43
CA VAL A 183 -4.86 -1.36 -11.86
C VAL A 183 -3.55 -1.28 -12.64
N PRO A 184 -2.74 -0.19 -12.55
CA PRO A 184 -1.46 -0.16 -13.24
C PRO A 184 -0.49 -1.21 -12.71
N TRP A 185 -0.51 -1.54 -11.41
CA TRP A 185 0.30 -2.63 -10.88
C TRP A 185 -0.06 -3.98 -11.47
N GLN A 186 -1.35 -4.34 -11.53
CA GLN A 186 -1.81 -5.56 -12.17
C GLN A 186 -1.44 -5.58 -13.65
N CYS A 187 -1.64 -4.47 -14.36
CA CYS A 187 -1.29 -4.34 -15.77
C CYS A 187 0.21 -4.56 -16.01
N CYS A 188 1.06 -3.96 -15.19
CA CYS A 188 2.50 -4.14 -15.25
C CYS A 188 2.89 -5.61 -15.00
N TRP A 189 2.35 -6.22 -13.95
CA TRP A 189 2.62 -7.61 -13.60
C TRP A 189 2.20 -8.60 -14.69
N GLU A 190 0.99 -8.46 -15.23
CA GLU A 190 0.46 -9.37 -16.27
C GLU A 190 1.17 -9.24 -17.62
N ASN A 191 1.86 -8.13 -17.89
CA ASN A 191 2.51 -7.84 -19.16
C ASN A 191 4.04 -7.70 -19.06
N ASP A 192 4.64 -8.11 -17.94
CA ASP A 192 6.09 -8.02 -17.67
C ASP A 192 6.66 -6.60 -17.89
N ILE A 193 5.87 -5.58 -17.53
CA ILE A 193 6.28 -4.18 -17.61
C ILE A 193 6.93 -3.79 -16.29
N VAL A 194 8.16 -3.28 -16.35
CA VAL A 194 8.89 -2.79 -15.18
C VAL A 194 8.86 -1.26 -15.18
N LEU A 195 8.31 -0.67 -14.12
CA LEU A 195 8.31 0.77 -13.90
C LEU A 195 9.38 1.12 -12.87
N HIS A 196 10.33 1.97 -13.29
CA HIS A 196 11.33 2.54 -12.41
C HIS A 196 10.90 3.95 -11.99
N GLY A 197 11.06 4.27 -10.72
CA GLY A 197 10.76 5.59 -10.19
C GLY A 197 11.48 5.81 -8.87
N GLU A 198 11.88 7.04 -8.61
CA GLU A 198 12.43 7.49 -7.35
C GLU A 198 11.29 8.12 -6.54
N TYR A 199 10.84 7.42 -5.52
CA TYR A 199 9.90 7.92 -4.52
C TYR A 199 10.26 7.37 -3.16
N ARG A 200 9.73 8.00 -2.12
CA ARG A 200 10.09 7.69 -0.74
C ARG A 200 9.56 6.33 -0.34
N LEU A 201 10.46 5.39 -0.08
CA LEU A 201 10.16 4.05 0.38
C LEU A 201 10.66 3.81 1.81
N PRO A 202 9.93 3.01 2.60
CA PRO A 202 10.43 2.52 3.88
C PRO A 202 11.71 1.72 3.70
N GLN A 203 12.73 2.02 4.49
CA GLN A 203 14.03 1.34 4.41
C GLN A 203 14.30 0.51 5.65
N LEU A 204 15.03 -0.59 5.50
CA LEU A 204 15.52 -1.40 6.60
C LEU A 204 16.45 -0.56 7.48
N ALA A 205 16.24 -0.62 8.79
CA ALA A 205 16.88 0.27 9.73
C ALA A 205 18.14 -0.31 10.38
N ARG A 206 18.30 -1.65 10.38
CA ARG A 206 19.43 -2.36 11.01
C ARG A 206 20.03 -3.38 10.06
N VAL A 207 21.24 -3.79 10.33
CA VAL A 207 21.84 -4.96 9.66
C VAL A 207 21.01 -6.20 10.03
N GLN A 208 20.75 -7.07 9.06
CA GLN A 208 19.90 -8.26 9.20
C GLN A 208 18.42 -7.98 9.51
N ASP A 209 17.99 -6.72 9.35
CA ASP A 209 16.58 -6.37 9.44
C ASP A 209 15.78 -6.93 8.26
N ARG A 210 14.49 -7.18 8.46
CA ARG A 210 13.59 -7.74 7.45
C ARG A 210 12.21 -7.13 7.56
N TYR A 211 11.51 -7.03 6.44
CA TYR A 211 10.10 -6.62 6.45
C TYR A 211 9.23 -7.72 7.06
N LEU A 212 8.36 -7.31 8.00
CA LEU A 212 7.47 -8.24 8.70
C LEU A 212 6.56 -8.97 7.73
N MET A 213 5.99 -8.26 6.76
CA MET A 213 5.03 -8.85 5.82
C MET A 213 5.69 -9.74 4.77
N ASP A 214 6.95 -9.51 4.38
CA ASP A 214 7.68 -10.41 3.51
C ASP A 214 7.77 -11.82 4.13
N MET A 215 8.12 -11.90 5.42
CA MET A 215 8.16 -13.16 6.14
C MET A 215 6.79 -13.83 6.27
N VAL A 216 5.72 -13.03 6.41
CA VAL A 216 4.35 -13.51 6.59
C VAL A 216 3.75 -14.04 5.29
N VAL A 217 3.89 -13.32 4.17
CA VAL A 217 3.27 -13.73 2.90
C VAL A 217 3.85 -15.02 2.36
N HIS A 218 5.15 -15.25 2.55
CA HIS A 218 5.84 -16.45 2.12
C HIS A 218 5.69 -17.63 3.11
N SER A 219 5.18 -17.38 4.31
CA SER A 219 4.95 -18.44 5.30
C SER A 219 3.75 -19.32 4.95
N LYS A 220 3.92 -20.64 5.12
CA LYS A 220 2.84 -21.62 5.03
C LYS A 220 2.12 -21.88 6.38
N LEU A 221 2.60 -21.25 7.46
CA LEU A 221 2.07 -21.46 8.83
C LEU A 221 0.78 -20.67 9.10
N LEU A 222 0.47 -19.69 8.23
CA LEU A 222 -0.72 -18.85 8.33
C LEU A 222 -1.59 -19.00 7.09
N THR A 223 -2.89 -19.01 7.31
CA THR A 223 -3.89 -18.91 6.24
C THR A 223 -3.91 -17.49 5.65
N ASN A 224 -4.45 -17.33 4.43
CA ASN A 224 -4.57 -16.00 3.81
C ASN A 224 -5.37 -15.01 4.67
N ARG A 225 -6.42 -15.50 5.37
CA ARG A 225 -7.20 -14.67 6.30
C ARG A 225 -6.36 -14.23 7.51
N GLU A 226 -5.56 -15.11 8.07
CA GLU A 226 -4.67 -14.77 9.19
C GLU A 226 -3.60 -13.77 8.76
N LYS A 227 -3.04 -13.88 7.55
CA LYS A 227 -2.09 -12.90 6.98
C LYS A 227 -2.69 -11.48 6.90
N LEU A 228 -3.96 -11.36 6.48
CA LEU A 228 -4.67 -10.07 6.48
C LEU A 228 -4.87 -9.51 7.89
N ILE A 229 -5.17 -10.37 8.86
CA ILE A 229 -5.32 -9.97 10.27
C ILE A 229 -3.97 -9.49 10.83
N VAL A 230 -2.88 -10.20 10.55
CA VAL A 230 -1.53 -9.77 10.94
C VAL A 230 -1.20 -8.40 10.33
N ASN A 231 -1.51 -8.20 9.04
CA ASN A 231 -1.31 -6.91 8.40
C ASN A 231 -2.11 -5.78 9.06
N ARG A 232 -3.36 -6.04 9.43
CA ARG A 232 -4.19 -5.08 10.16
C ARG A 232 -3.60 -4.71 11.53
N CYS A 233 -3.13 -5.70 12.30
CA CYS A 233 -2.47 -5.47 13.59
C CYS A 233 -1.17 -4.66 13.40
N ARG A 234 -0.37 -4.96 12.38
CA ARG A 234 0.85 -4.24 12.02
C ARG A 234 0.56 -2.78 11.67
N LEU A 235 -0.46 -2.53 10.85
CA LEU A 235 -0.87 -1.17 10.49
C LEU A 235 -1.35 -0.36 11.72
N PHE A 236 -2.10 -1.00 12.61
CA PHE A 236 -2.50 -0.38 13.87
C PHE A 236 -1.28 -0.02 14.75
N LEU A 237 -0.29 -0.91 14.83
CA LEU A 237 0.97 -0.66 15.54
C LEU A 237 1.91 0.28 14.79
N GLN A 238 1.68 0.57 13.52
CA GLN A 238 2.52 1.39 12.65
C GLN A 238 3.97 0.87 12.56
N VAL A 239 4.14 -0.43 12.39
CA VAL A 239 5.45 -1.10 12.29
C VAL A 239 5.63 -1.75 10.92
N LEU A 240 6.85 -1.80 10.42
CA LEU A 240 7.20 -2.33 9.10
C LEU A 240 8.20 -3.48 9.16
N THR A 241 9.20 -3.34 10.04
CA THR A 241 10.36 -4.22 10.06
C THR A 241 10.54 -4.89 11.41
N LEU A 242 11.39 -5.90 11.48
CA LEU A 242 11.77 -6.52 12.75
C LEU A 242 12.41 -5.50 13.71
N ALA A 243 13.16 -4.53 13.19
CA ALA A 243 13.75 -3.47 14.01
C ALA A 243 12.70 -2.62 14.72
N ASP A 244 11.52 -2.39 14.09
CA ASP A 244 10.44 -1.60 14.68
C ASP A 244 9.83 -2.26 15.92
N ILE A 245 9.80 -3.60 15.96
CA ILE A 245 9.22 -4.37 17.08
C ILE A 245 10.28 -4.93 18.03
N SER A 246 11.57 -4.71 17.73
CA SER A 246 12.67 -5.28 18.52
C SER A 246 12.98 -4.49 19.77
N THR A 247 13.58 -5.16 20.76
CA THR A 247 14.28 -4.49 21.85
C THR A 247 15.48 -3.71 21.33
N GLY A 248 15.97 -2.73 22.09
CA GLY A 248 17.08 -1.87 21.70
C GLY A 248 18.37 -2.66 21.35
N ASP A 249 18.59 -3.80 22.01
CA ASP A 249 19.70 -4.73 21.73
C ASP A 249 19.49 -5.60 20.49
N GLY A 250 18.29 -5.58 19.89
CA GLY A 250 17.95 -6.32 18.68
C GLY A 250 17.89 -7.84 18.85
N THR A 251 17.74 -8.34 20.08
CA THR A 251 17.76 -9.78 20.34
C THR A 251 16.38 -10.43 20.35
N LYS A 252 15.35 -9.68 20.73
CA LYS A 252 13.98 -10.19 20.93
C LYS A 252 12.92 -9.15 20.61
N VAL A 253 11.66 -9.59 20.53
CA VAL A 253 10.51 -8.70 20.38
C VAL A 253 10.25 -7.98 21.70
N ALA A 254 10.06 -6.66 21.64
CA ALA A 254 9.72 -5.86 22.81
C ALA A 254 8.30 -6.19 23.32
N HIS A 255 8.13 -6.25 24.63
CA HIS A 255 6.88 -6.71 25.26
C HIS A 255 5.67 -5.86 24.87
N SER A 256 5.84 -4.56 24.68
CA SER A 256 4.79 -3.65 24.23
C SER A 256 4.22 -4.04 22.85
N TYR A 257 5.06 -4.43 21.91
CA TYR A 257 4.65 -4.89 20.60
C TYR A 257 4.10 -6.32 20.62
N TYR A 258 4.63 -7.19 21.49
CA TYR A 258 4.09 -8.54 21.69
C TYR A 258 2.65 -8.50 22.20
N THR A 259 2.35 -7.64 23.15
CA THR A 259 1.01 -7.50 23.77
C THR A 259 0.04 -6.63 22.96
N GLY A 260 0.51 -5.96 21.92
CA GLY A 260 -0.31 -5.09 21.08
C GLY A 260 -0.57 -3.70 21.65
N VAL A 261 0.14 -3.30 22.71
CA VAL A 261 0.03 -1.95 23.29
C VAL A 261 0.75 -0.92 22.39
N GLY A 262 1.89 -1.33 21.81
CA GLY A 262 2.73 -0.43 21.04
C GLY A 262 3.45 0.61 21.91
N GLU A 263 3.95 1.64 21.26
CA GLU A 263 4.60 2.77 21.93
C GLU A 263 3.84 4.08 21.70
N ASP A 264 3.66 4.88 22.76
CA ASP A 264 2.94 6.16 22.67
C ASP A 264 3.72 7.26 21.95
N SER A 265 5.05 7.16 21.92
CA SER A 265 5.94 8.18 21.35
C SER A 265 6.25 7.97 19.87
N ARG A 266 5.26 7.65 19.06
CA ARG A 266 5.46 7.42 17.63
C ARG A 266 5.81 8.72 16.92
N SER A 267 7.06 8.89 16.60
CA SER A 267 7.47 9.88 15.62
C SER A 267 7.06 9.33 14.24
N SER A 268 5.87 9.68 13.77
CA SER A 268 5.39 9.22 12.49
C SER A 268 6.23 9.82 11.36
N ARG A 269 7.18 9.05 10.86
CA ARG A 269 7.95 9.39 9.66
C ARG A 269 7.06 9.36 8.41
N TYR A 270 5.97 8.61 8.47
CA TYR A 270 5.05 8.34 7.39
C TYR A 270 3.61 8.68 7.77
N SER A 271 2.82 9.01 6.77
CA SER A 271 1.36 9.18 6.92
C SER A 271 0.69 7.80 6.88
N TRP A 272 0.62 7.14 8.04
CA TRP A 272 0.02 5.83 8.16
C TRP A 272 -1.49 5.87 7.89
N PRO A 273 -2.03 4.87 7.16
CA PRO A 273 -3.47 4.71 7.05
C PRO A 273 -4.08 4.43 8.43
N GLU A 274 -5.17 5.13 8.74
CA GLU A 274 -5.87 4.98 10.00
C GLU A 274 -6.49 3.59 10.12
N GLN A 275 -6.25 2.90 11.23
CA GLN A 275 -6.78 1.57 11.51
C GLN A 275 -7.52 1.56 12.84
N GLY A 276 -8.71 0.94 12.85
CA GLY A 276 -9.43 0.67 14.08
C GLY A 276 -8.70 -0.37 14.95
N GLN A 277 -8.88 -0.27 16.26
CA GLN A 277 -8.24 -1.17 17.23
C GLN A 277 -8.58 -2.64 16.94
N PRO A 278 -7.57 -3.51 16.81
CA PRO A 278 -7.78 -4.95 16.63
C PRO A 278 -8.46 -5.59 17.85
N SER A 279 -9.31 -6.58 17.60
CA SER A 279 -9.98 -7.37 18.63
C SER A 279 -9.01 -8.31 19.36
N ARG A 280 -9.44 -8.84 20.51
CA ARG A 280 -8.66 -9.85 21.27
C ARG A 280 -8.36 -11.11 20.42
N ALA A 281 -9.26 -11.48 19.52
CA ALA A 281 -9.05 -12.63 18.64
C ALA A 281 -7.99 -12.35 17.58
N GLU A 282 -7.95 -11.14 17.03
CA GLU A 282 -6.92 -10.69 16.08
C GLU A 282 -5.55 -10.60 16.75
N TRP A 283 -5.48 -10.12 17.99
CA TRP A 283 -4.22 -10.11 18.75
C TRP A 283 -3.68 -11.50 19.05
N LYS A 284 -4.52 -12.52 19.23
CA LYS A 284 -4.05 -13.92 19.34
C LYS A 284 -3.37 -14.40 18.06
N ILE A 285 -3.84 -13.98 16.87
CA ILE A 285 -3.22 -14.32 15.60
C ILE A 285 -1.89 -13.57 15.45
N TRP A 286 -1.82 -12.30 15.88
CA TRP A 286 -0.57 -11.54 15.94
C TRP A 286 0.47 -12.25 16.82
N ILE A 287 0.12 -12.63 18.05
CA ILE A 287 0.99 -13.37 18.97
C ILE A 287 1.45 -14.69 18.34
N LYS A 288 0.52 -15.45 17.73
CA LYS A 288 0.86 -16.67 16.97
C LYS A 288 1.92 -16.38 15.90
N CYS A 289 1.80 -15.27 15.19
CA CYS A 289 2.76 -14.87 14.16
C CYS A 289 4.13 -14.51 14.77
N VAL A 290 4.17 -13.79 15.90
CA VAL A 290 5.41 -13.51 16.63
C VAL A 290 6.10 -14.81 17.01
N ASP A 291 5.39 -15.72 17.68
CA ASP A 291 5.95 -16.96 18.24
C ASP A 291 6.35 -18.00 17.17
N MET A 292 5.76 -17.95 15.99
CA MET A 292 6.01 -18.97 14.96
C MET A 292 6.87 -18.50 13.79
N ILE A 293 6.92 -17.19 13.52
CA ILE A 293 7.55 -16.66 12.29
C ILE A 293 8.66 -15.67 12.62
N TRP A 294 8.38 -14.66 13.44
CA TRP A 294 9.34 -13.57 13.66
C TRP A 294 10.35 -13.87 14.76
N ALA A 295 9.90 -14.46 15.86
CA ALA A 295 10.73 -14.76 17.02
C ALA A 295 10.38 -16.14 17.60
N PRO A 296 10.70 -17.23 16.87
CA PRO A 296 10.30 -18.59 17.22
C PRO A 296 11.08 -19.17 18.41
N GLU A 297 12.18 -18.54 18.81
CA GLU A 297 12.98 -19.00 19.94
C GLU A 297 12.33 -18.62 21.30
N PRO A 298 12.69 -19.32 22.40
CA PRO A 298 12.13 -19.05 23.71
C PRO A 298 12.22 -17.57 24.14
N ARG A 299 11.18 -17.08 24.82
CA ARG A 299 11.07 -15.69 25.28
C ARG A 299 11.02 -14.67 24.15
N GLN A 300 10.42 -15.03 23.01
CA GLN A 300 10.27 -14.19 21.82
C GLN A 300 11.60 -13.67 21.28
N THR A 301 12.63 -14.52 21.33
CA THR A 301 13.97 -14.23 20.83
C THR A 301 14.04 -14.49 19.32
N PHE A 302 14.74 -13.62 18.59
CA PHE A 302 15.00 -13.84 17.17
C PHE A 302 16.01 -14.98 16.98
N THR A 303 15.80 -15.84 15.98
CA THR A 303 16.77 -16.86 15.60
C THR A 303 18.13 -16.25 15.25
N GLN A 304 18.12 -15.06 14.66
CA GLN A 304 19.31 -14.28 14.35
C GLN A 304 19.10 -12.85 14.88
N PRO A 305 19.92 -12.43 15.87
CA PRO A 305 19.83 -11.06 16.39
C PRO A 305 20.09 -10.01 15.33
N LEU A 306 19.39 -8.88 15.43
CA LEU A 306 19.61 -7.75 14.57
C LEU A 306 20.93 -7.07 14.89
N GLY A 307 21.68 -6.70 13.84
CA GLY A 307 22.95 -5.99 13.98
C GLY A 307 22.80 -4.49 14.23
N ALA A 308 23.87 -3.75 13.95
CA ALA A 308 23.93 -2.30 14.13
C ALA A 308 22.90 -1.55 13.24
N TRP A 309 22.56 -0.33 13.65
CA TRP A 309 21.75 0.56 12.86
C TRP A 309 22.49 1.01 11.60
N THR A 310 21.88 0.84 10.42
CA THR A 310 22.49 1.13 9.12
C THR A 310 22.49 2.63 8.79
N ASN A 311 21.56 3.38 9.37
CA ASN A 311 21.43 4.80 9.10
C ASN A 311 21.26 5.59 10.39
N THR A 312 22.33 6.28 10.81
CA THR A 312 22.36 7.12 12.02
C THR A 312 21.88 8.56 11.76
N SER A 313 21.70 8.97 10.52
CA SER A 313 21.40 10.36 10.13
C SER A 313 19.94 10.78 10.30
N HIS A 314 19.09 9.99 10.96
CA HIS A 314 17.68 10.32 11.07
C HIS A 314 17.41 11.52 11.97
N HIS A 315 17.01 12.62 11.36
CA HIS A 315 16.63 13.88 12.00
C HIS A 315 15.50 13.79 13.04
N LEU A 316 14.78 12.66 13.08
CA LEU A 316 13.62 12.47 13.95
C LEU A 316 13.90 11.63 15.18
N TRP A 317 15.02 10.90 15.24
CA TRP A 317 15.34 10.13 16.41
C TRP A 317 15.86 11.02 17.52
N ARG A 318 15.38 10.88 18.72
CA ARG A 318 15.72 11.76 19.85
C ARG A 318 16.56 11.09 20.92
N TRP A 319 16.47 9.78 21.07
CA TRP A 319 17.15 9.04 22.11
C TRP A 319 18.20 8.10 21.53
N PHE A 320 19.38 8.08 22.12
CA PHE A 320 20.51 7.27 21.71
C PHE A 320 21.19 6.68 22.94
N HIS A 321 21.67 5.44 22.85
CA HIS A 321 22.37 4.76 23.94
C HIS A 321 23.79 4.40 23.50
N PHE A 322 24.77 4.63 24.36
CA PHE A 322 26.15 4.22 24.19
C PHE A 322 26.82 4.10 25.54
N ASP A 323 27.53 2.96 25.78
CA ASP A 323 28.34 2.70 26.96
C ASP A 323 27.68 3.07 28.28
N GLY A 324 26.46 2.64 28.49
CA GLY A 324 25.70 2.92 29.71
C GLY A 324 25.18 4.35 29.84
N CYS A 325 25.39 5.21 28.86
CA CYS A 325 24.81 6.56 28.83
C CYS A 325 23.64 6.62 27.86
N LEU A 326 22.62 7.39 28.23
CA LEU A 326 21.49 7.71 27.36
C LEU A 326 21.60 9.17 26.92
N TYR A 327 21.44 9.45 25.65
CA TYR A 327 21.55 10.79 25.09
C TYR A 327 20.21 11.21 24.51
N TYR A 328 19.72 12.37 24.92
CA TYR A 328 18.52 12.99 24.36
C TYR A 328 18.90 14.13 23.42
N ARG A 329 18.44 14.11 22.21
CA ARG A 329 18.68 15.15 21.20
C ARG A 329 17.76 16.35 21.45
N CYS A 330 18.30 17.41 22.03
CA CYS A 330 17.59 18.67 22.27
C CYS A 330 17.45 19.49 20.98
N SER A 331 18.51 19.50 20.13
CA SER A 331 18.56 20.23 18.86
C SER A 331 19.50 19.55 17.88
N LYS A 332 19.68 20.09 16.66
CA LYS A 332 20.50 19.49 15.61
C LYS A 332 21.92 19.10 16.06
N ASN A 333 22.54 19.89 16.91
CA ASN A 333 23.91 19.69 17.38
C ASN A 333 24.01 19.81 18.91
N LYS A 334 22.97 19.44 19.65
CA LYS A 334 22.97 19.48 21.12
C LYS A 334 22.26 18.23 21.65
N TYR A 335 23.00 17.46 22.42
CA TYR A 335 22.50 16.24 23.08
C TYR A 335 22.73 16.38 24.58
N GLN A 336 21.71 16.11 25.36
CA GLN A 336 21.78 15.99 26.80
C GLN A 336 22.16 14.57 27.18
N CYS A 337 23.13 14.44 28.10
CA CYS A 337 23.60 13.14 28.57
C CYS A 337 22.91 12.76 29.88
N PHE A 338 22.46 11.53 29.96
CA PHE A 338 21.92 10.89 31.16
C PHE A 338 22.83 9.71 31.55
N ARG A 339 23.39 9.72 32.75
CA ARG A 339 24.24 8.64 33.22
C ARG A 339 23.46 7.53 33.89
N ASN A 340 23.85 6.31 33.60
CA ASN A 340 23.26 5.12 34.16
C ASN A 340 23.64 4.94 35.66
N SER A 341 22.63 4.67 36.47
CA SER A 341 22.81 4.16 37.82
C SER A 341 21.94 2.91 37.98
N PHE A 342 22.55 1.81 38.42
CA PHE A 342 21.86 0.54 38.58
C PHE A 342 21.40 0.38 40.01
N ILE A 343 20.08 0.27 40.25
CA ILE A 343 19.50 -0.06 41.52
C ILE A 343 18.93 -1.45 41.49
N ALA A 344 19.51 -2.37 42.24
CA ALA A 344 18.99 -3.71 42.44
C ALA A 344 18.15 -3.76 43.72
N SER A 345 16.88 -4.14 43.61
CA SER A 345 16.05 -4.51 44.74
C SER A 345 15.76 -6.02 44.71
N ARG A 346 15.31 -6.57 45.88
CA ARG A 346 14.94 -8.00 45.98
C ARG A 346 13.78 -8.40 45.04
N ARG A 347 13.04 -7.45 44.49
CA ARG A 347 11.84 -7.68 43.66
C ARG A 347 11.94 -7.18 42.21
N SER A 348 12.87 -6.26 41.92
CA SER A 348 13.03 -5.70 40.58
C SER A 348 14.43 -5.16 40.37
N HIS A 349 14.94 -5.30 39.14
CA HIS A 349 16.14 -4.63 38.69
C HIS A 349 15.74 -3.44 37.85
N CYS A 350 16.11 -2.23 38.29
CA CYS A 350 15.78 -0.99 37.65
C CYS A 350 17.05 -0.28 37.18
N ARG A 351 17.10 0.15 35.93
CA ARG A 351 18.10 1.10 35.45
C ARG A 351 17.52 2.50 35.57
N LEU A 352 18.18 3.35 36.35
CA LEU A 352 17.84 4.76 36.46
C LEU A 352 18.86 5.54 35.64
N PHE A 353 18.38 6.47 34.84
CA PHE A 353 19.22 7.43 34.15
C PHE A 353 19.01 8.78 34.79
N PHE A 354 20.07 9.34 35.37
CA PHE A 354 20.02 10.65 36.00
C PHE A 354 20.44 11.73 35.01
N GLU A 355 19.67 12.79 34.98
CA GLU A 355 20.02 13.97 34.22
C GLU A 355 21.37 14.50 34.70
N THR A 356 22.27 14.73 33.74
CA THR A 356 23.52 15.43 34.01
C THR A 356 23.42 16.83 33.39
N ASN A 357 24.10 17.79 33.93
CA ASN A 357 24.22 19.12 33.32
C ASN A 357 25.17 19.11 32.08
N GLU A 358 25.56 17.93 31.61
CA GLU A 358 26.48 17.75 30.50
C GLU A 358 25.73 17.74 29.19
N TYR A 359 26.16 18.57 28.27
CA TYR A 359 25.70 18.57 26.87
C TYR A 359 26.87 18.27 25.96
N VAL A 360 26.65 17.43 24.98
CA VAL A 360 27.62 17.12 23.93
C VAL A 360 27.10 17.59 22.57
N THR A 361 28.01 17.94 21.68
CA THR A 361 27.68 18.43 20.32
C THR A 361 27.46 17.30 19.33
N SER A 362 27.96 16.11 19.63
CA SER A 362 27.78 14.90 18.85
C SER A 362 27.71 13.70 19.77
N ILE A 363 27.10 12.62 19.28
CA ILE A 363 27.09 11.32 19.93
C ILE A 363 28.11 10.40 19.28
N PRO A 364 28.65 9.37 19.99
CA PRO A 364 29.54 8.38 19.39
C PRO A 364 28.89 7.71 18.19
N THR A 365 29.69 7.37 17.18
CA THR A 365 29.21 6.73 15.95
C THR A 365 28.61 5.34 16.19
N GLU A 366 29.07 4.66 17.23
CA GLU A 366 28.58 3.35 17.68
C GLU A 366 27.29 3.45 18.52
N SER A 367 26.77 4.67 18.75
CA SER A 367 25.58 4.86 19.56
C SER A 367 24.38 4.19 18.90
N GLU A 368 23.66 3.40 19.67
CA GLU A 368 22.42 2.76 19.25
C GLU A 368 21.23 3.68 19.49
N ARG A 369 20.23 3.61 18.63
CA ARG A 369 18.96 4.28 18.88
C ARG A 369 18.26 3.62 20.05
N ALA A 370 17.73 4.42 20.93
CA ALA A 370 16.98 3.96 22.08
C ALA A 370 15.60 4.60 22.10
N THR A 371 14.61 3.84 22.54
CA THR A 371 13.33 4.37 22.95
C THR A 371 13.29 4.37 24.46
N VAL A 372 12.57 5.32 25.07
CA VAL A 372 12.41 5.35 26.53
C VAL A 372 11.82 4.02 27.04
N GLN A 373 11.02 3.35 26.24
CA GLN A 373 10.42 2.06 26.58
C GLN A 373 11.35 0.85 26.35
N ALA A 374 12.36 0.95 25.47
CA ALA A 374 13.37 -0.10 25.35
C ALA A 374 14.13 -0.33 26.66
N TYR A 375 14.09 0.67 27.55
CA TYR A 375 14.57 0.60 28.91
C TYR A 375 13.36 0.70 29.84
N SER A 376 12.66 -0.42 30.04
CA SER A 376 11.40 -0.52 30.80
C SER A 376 11.45 0.03 32.23
N ASN A 377 12.54 0.67 32.61
CA ASN A 377 12.82 1.18 33.96
C ASN A 377 13.62 2.48 33.89
N ILE A 378 13.37 3.34 32.92
CA ILE A 378 13.90 4.70 32.94
C ILE A 378 12.95 5.55 33.76
N CYS A 379 13.43 6.02 34.94
CA CYS A 379 12.83 7.14 35.65
C CYS A 379 13.59 8.40 35.24
N ILE A 380 12.91 9.32 34.57
CA ILE A 380 13.43 10.64 34.21
C ILE A 380 13.08 11.60 35.34
#